data_a85aad10855b05af1dc9b075bae8e7b8
#
_entry.id   a85aad10855b05af1dc9b075bae8e7b8
#
_cell.length_a   1.000
_cell.length_b   1.000
_cell.length_c   1.000
_cell.angle_alpha   90.00
_cell.angle_beta   90.00
_cell.angle_gamma   90.00
#
_symmetry.space_group_name_H-M   'P 1'
#
loop_
_entity.id
_entity.type
_entity.pdbx_description
1 polymer ?
#
loop_
_entity_poly.entity_id
_entity_poly.type
_entity_poly.pdbx_seq_one_letter_code
_entity_poly.pdbx_strand_id
1 'polypeptide(L)'
;MYNAEESIKELKDQIAKLDGLIKMGEAFIHMIDTAADGHSIDELPSDIQEDYLGILKDIKESQALKKDLEIMLYAAESIYNKMSLHESSEEDEEVDEDE
;
A
#
# COMPACT_ATOMS: atom_id res chain seq x y z
N MET A 1 20.57 8.21 -12.79
CA MET A 1 19.72 7.78 -13.92
C MET A 1 18.45 7.12 -13.42
N TYR A 2 17.32 7.48 -13.96
CA TYR A 2 16.04 6.91 -13.55
C TYR A 2 15.93 5.45 -14.01
N ASN A 3 15.53 4.59 -13.08
CA ASN A 3 15.33 3.16 -13.36
C ASN A 3 13.88 2.81 -13.00
N ALA A 4 13.05 2.61 -14.01
CA ALA A 4 11.63 2.33 -13.81
C ALA A 4 11.39 1.03 -13.04
N GLU A 5 12.17 -0.01 -13.32
CA GLU A 5 12.03 -1.28 -12.61
C GLU A 5 12.33 -1.13 -11.13
N GLU A 6 13.36 -0.36 -10.80
CA GLU A 6 13.74 -0.12 -9.42
C GLU A 6 12.69 0.69 -8.68
N SER A 7 12.14 1.71 -9.35
CA SER A 7 11.08 2.53 -8.77
C SER A 7 9.83 1.71 -8.49
N ILE A 8 9.46 0.83 -9.41
CA ILE A 8 8.32 -0.07 -9.25
C ILE A 8 8.56 -1.00 -8.06
N LYS A 9 9.75 -1.56 -7.98
CA LYS A 9 10.12 -2.45 -6.87
C LYS A 9 10.02 -1.73 -5.53
N GLU A 10 10.53 -0.50 -5.46
CA GLU A 10 10.46 0.30 -4.24
C GLU A 10 9.03 0.57 -3.82
N LEU A 11 8.16 0.90 -4.77
CA LEU A 11 6.74 1.13 -4.48
C LEU A 11 6.10 -0.15 -3.93
N LYS A 12 6.38 -1.28 -4.53
CA LYS A 12 5.86 -2.57 -4.05
C LYS A 12 6.34 -2.87 -2.64
N ASP A 13 7.61 -2.60 -2.36
CA ASP A 13 8.20 -2.84 -1.04
C ASP A 13 7.55 -1.93 0.01
N GLN A 14 7.31 -0.65 -0.32
CA GLN A 14 6.67 0.29 0.58
C GLN A 14 5.22 -0.12 0.85
N ILE A 15 4.50 -0.55 -0.17
CA ILE A 15 3.13 -1.03 -0.02
C ILE A 15 3.09 -2.24 0.90
N ALA A 16 4.02 -3.18 0.72
CA ALA A 16 4.11 -4.37 1.57
C ALA A 16 4.39 -4.00 3.03
N LYS A 17 5.25 -3.03 3.28
CA LYS A 17 5.54 -2.55 4.63
C LYS A 17 4.33 -1.92 5.28
N LEU A 18 3.60 -1.09 4.54
CA LEU A 18 2.37 -0.47 5.04
C LEU A 18 1.30 -1.52 5.34
N ASP A 19 1.17 -2.51 4.47
CA ASP A 19 0.23 -3.61 4.69
C ASP A 19 0.56 -4.35 5.99
N GLY A 20 1.84 -4.60 6.25
CA GLY A 20 2.29 -5.22 7.49
C GLY A 20 1.96 -4.37 8.72
N LEU A 21 2.16 -3.06 8.63
CA LEU A 21 1.83 -2.14 9.73
C LEU A 21 0.32 -2.09 9.99
N ILE A 22 -0.48 -2.09 8.93
CA ILE A 22 -1.94 -2.12 9.04
C ILE A 22 -2.38 -3.40 9.75
N LYS A 23 -1.86 -4.54 9.34
CA LYS A 23 -2.20 -5.83 9.95
C LYS A 23 -1.79 -5.89 11.40
N MET A 24 -0.63 -5.33 11.75
CA MET A 24 -0.17 -5.26 13.12
C MET A 24 -1.12 -4.40 13.96
N GLY A 25 -1.51 -3.23 13.45
CA GLY A 25 -2.47 -2.36 14.13
C GLY A 25 -3.80 -3.06 14.33
N GLU A 26 -4.30 -3.74 13.30
CA GLU A 26 -5.56 -4.49 13.41
C GLU A 26 -5.48 -5.59 14.45
N ALA A 27 -4.32 -6.26 14.56
CA ALA A 27 -4.12 -7.28 15.57
C ALA A 27 -4.17 -6.69 16.98
N PHE A 28 -3.56 -5.51 17.20
CA PHE A 28 -3.63 -4.81 18.49
C PHE A 28 -5.06 -4.41 18.84
N ILE A 29 -5.80 -3.89 17.86
CA ILE A 29 -7.21 -3.54 18.06
C ILE A 29 -8.00 -4.77 18.47
N HIS A 30 -7.78 -5.88 17.78
CA HIS A 30 -8.45 -7.15 18.11
C HIS A 30 -8.13 -7.60 19.54
N MET A 31 -6.86 -7.48 19.95
CA MET A 31 -6.46 -7.82 21.32
C MET A 31 -7.17 -6.97 22.36
N ILE A 32 -7.25 -5.66 22.11
CA ILE A 32 -7.93 -4.74 23.01
C ILE A 32 -9.42 -5.06 23.07
N ASP A 33 -10.05 -5.28 21.92
CA ASP A 33 -11.47 -5.64 21.87
C ASP A 33 -11.76 -6.94 22.62
N THR A 34 -10.88 -7.93 22.46
CA THR A 34 -11.01 -9.20 23.17
C THR A 34 -10.85 -9.02 24.68
N ALA A 35 -9.86 -8.23 25.08
CA ALA A 35 -9.62 -7.95 26.49
C ALA A 35 -10.75 -7.14 27.13
N ALA A 36 -11.41 -6.30 26.35
CA ALA A 36 -12.55 -5.51 26.82
C ALA A 36 -13.77 -6.36 27.13
N ASP A 37 -13.86 -7.55 26.54
CA ASP A 37 -14.90 -8.55 26.86
C ASP A 37 -16.32 -7.97 26.88
N GLY A 38 -16.67 -7.30 25.78
CA GLY A 38 -18.01 -6.73 25.62
C GLY A 38 -18.21 -5.34 26.21
N HIS A 39 -17.23 -4.82 26.91
CA HIS A 39 -17.27 -3.44 27.41
C HIS A 39 -16.97 -2.46 26.28
N SER A 40 -17.55 -1.28 26.35
CA SER A 40 -17.26 -0.24 25.37
C SER A 40 -15.87 0.36 25.66
N ILE A 41 -15.29 1.02 24.66
CA ILE A 41 -13.98 1.65 24.78
C ILE A 41 -13.98 2.69 25.92
N ASP A 42 -15.11 3.35 26.15
CA ASP A 42 -15.27 4.37 27.20
C ASP A 42 -15.10 3.81 28.59
N GLU A 43 -15.28 2.51 28.78
CA GLU A 43 -15.15 1.84 30.06
C GLU A 43 -13.74 1.38 30.38
N LEU A 44 -12.83 1.49 29.42
CA LEU A 44 -11.44 1.09 29.58
C LEU A 44 -10.63 2.20 30.24
N PRO A 45 -9.49 1.87 30.87
CA PRO A 45 -8.58 2.90 31.40
C PRO A 45 -8.21 3.92 30.32
N SER A 46 -8.00 5.17 30.72
CA SER A 46 -7.77 6.26 29.77
C SER A 46 -6.54 6.06 28.89
N ASP A 47 -5.48 5.46 29.43
CA ASP A 47 -4.28 5.17 28.65
C ASP A 47 -4.55 4.14 27.54
N ILE A 48 -5.39 3.15 27.84
CA ILE A 48 -5.82 2.15 26.86
C ILE A 48 -6.70 2.81 25.78
N GLN A 49 -7.59 3.71 26.20
CA GLN A 49 -8.42 4.47 25.26
C GLN A 49 -7.58 5.28 24.29
N GLU A 50 -6.55 5.97 24.81
CA GLU A 50 -5.64 6.75 23.97
C GLU A 50 -4.90 5.87 22.97
N ASP A 51 -4.39 4.73 23.43
CA ASP A 51 -3.68 3.79 22.57
C ASP A 51 -4.60 3.26 21.48
N TYR A 52 -5.82 2.89 21.84
CA TYR A 52 -6.81 2.38 20.91
C TYR A 52 -7.11 3.39 19.81
N LEU A 53 -7.40 4.63 20.20
CA LEU A 53 -7.71 5.70 19.25
C LEU A 53 -6.51 6.04 18.38
N GLY A 54 -5.31 6.05 18.97
CA GLY A 54 -4.07 6.31 18.23
C GLY A 54 -3.80 5.24 17.18
N ILE A 55 -4.01 3.97 17.54
CA ILE A 55 -3.83 2.86 16.61
C ILE A 55 -4.85 2.95 15.47
N LEU A 56 -6.11 3.25 15.77
CA LEU A 56 -7.14 3.42 14.73
C LEU A 56 -6.77 4.54 13.77
N LYS A 57 -6.27 5.65 14.28
CA LYS A 57 -5.82 6.76 13.46
C LYS A 57 -4.66 6.35 12.56
N ASP A 58 -3.67 5.66 13.13
CA ASP A 58 -2.51 5.17 12.38
C ASP A 58 -2.92 4.20 11.27
N ILE A 59 -3.87 3.30 11.56
CA ILE A 59 -4.39 2.38 10.56
C ILE A 59 -5.01 3.15 9.39
N LYS A 60 -5.85 4.15 9.69
CA LYS A 60 -6.50 4.96 8.64
C LYS A 60 -5.48 5.71 7.80
N GLU A 61 -4.48 6.30 8.44
CA GLU A 61 -3.44 7.04 7.73
C GLU A 61 -2.61 6.11 6.86
N SER A 62 -2.28 4.93 7.38
CA SER A 62 -1.52 3.94 6.61
C SER A 62 -2.32 3.41 5.44
N GLN A 63 -3.61 3.19 5.61
CA GLN A 63 -4.48 2.74 4.52
C GLN A 63 -4.59 3.80 3.42
N ALA A 64 -4.69 5.06 3.78
CA ALA A 64 -4.75 6.16 2.81
C ALA A 64 -3.43 6.27 2.04
N LEU A 65 -2.30 6.17 2.74
CA LEU A 65 -0.99 6.21 2.09
C LEU A 65 -0.78 5.00 1.19
N LYS A 66 -1.18 3.82 1.64
CA LYS A 66 -1.10 2.60 0.84
C LYS A 66 -1.88 2.76 -0.45
N LYS A 67 -3.09 3.31 -0.38
CA LYS A 67 -3.92 3.54 -1.56
C LYS A 67 -3.24 4.48 -2.54
N ASP A 68 -2.64 5.56 -2.04
CA ASP A 68 -1.92 6.51 -2.88
C ASP A 68 -0.73 5.83 -3.58
N LEU A 69 0.00 5.00 -2.84
CA LEU A 69 1.13 4.28 -3.41
C LEU A 69 0.68 3.25 -4.45
N GLU A 70 -0.46 2.62 -4.23
CA GLU A 70 -1.04 1.68 -5.21
C GLU A 70 -1.40 2.39 -6.51
N ILE A 71 -1.93 3.61 -6.42
CA ILE A 71 -2.23 4.43 -7.60
C ILE A 71 -0.94 4.77 -8.34
N MET A 72 0.09 5.19 -7.59
CA MET A 72 1.39 5.50 -8.17
C MET A 72 2.01 4.27 -8.84
N LEU A 73 1.90 3.11 -8.19
CA LEU A 73 2.40 1.86 -8.73
C LEU A 73 1.69 1.51 -10.04
N TYR A 74 0.37 1.63 -10.05
CA TYR A 74 -0.41 1.36 -11.26
C TYR A 74 0.05 2.25 -12.41
N ALA A 75 0.21 3.55 -12.14
CA ALA A 75 0.66 4.50 -13.15
C ALA A 75 2.07 4.15 -13.64
N ALA A 76 2.97 3.82 -12.72
CA ALA A 76 4.35 3.48 -13.07
C ALA A 76 4.41 2.21 -13.91
N GLU A 77 3.64 1.19 -13.54
CA GLU A 77 3.58 -0.06 -14.29
C GLU A 77 2.99 0.14 -15.68
N SER A 78 1.96 0.97 -15.78
CA SER A 78 1.33 1.29 -17.07
C SER A 78 2.32 1.96 -18.02
N ILE A 79 3.08 2.93 -17.50
CA ILE A 79 4.09 3.63 -18.29
C ILE A 79 5.19 2.66 -18.71
N TYR A 80 5.67 1.85 -17.77
CA TYR A 80 6.73 0.89 -18.02
C TYR A 80 6.31 -0.11 -19.11
N ASN A 81 5.09 -0.64 -19.01
CA ASN A 81 4.58 -1.60 -19.97
C ASN A 81 4.44 -0.98 -21.35
N LYS A 82 3.98 0.27 -21.44
CA LYS A 82 3.89 0.97 -22.74
C LYS A 82 5.25 1.15 -23.38
N MET A 83 6.25 1.50 -22.58
CA MET A 83 7.61 1.68 -23.07
C MET A 83 8.17 0.36 -23.57
N SER A 84 7.97 -0.73 -22.85
CA SER A 84 8.44 -2.04 -23.24
C SER A 84 7.77 -2.52 -24.52
N LEU A 85 6.46 -2.33 -24.66
CA LEU A 85 5.73 -2.70 -25.86
C LEU A 85 6.18 -1.89 -27.07
N HIS A 86 6.42 -0.61 -26.87
CA HIS A 86 6.89 0.27 -27.93
C HIS A 86 8.25 -0.20 -28.45
N GLU A 87 9.16 -0.53 -27.56
CA GLU A 87 10.48 -1.04 -27.94
C GLU A 87 10.37 -2.35 -28.70
N SER A 88 9.53 -3.25 -28.24
CA SER A 88 9.30 -4.53 -28.92
C SER A 88 8.72 -4.34 -30.31
N SER A 89 7.78 -3.40 -30.46
CA SER A 89 7.17 -3.10 -31.75
C SER A 89 8.20 -2.58 -32.75
N GLU A 90 9.11 -1.74 -32.33
CA GLU A 90 10.16 -1.21 -33.18
C GLU A 90 11.10 -2.31 -33.67
N GLU A 91 11.41 -3.24 -32.83
CA GLU A 91 12.27 -4.36 -33.17
C GLU A 91 11.61 -5.29 -34.19
N ASP A 92 10.35 -5.45 -34.06
CA ASP A 92 9.60 -6.32 -34.97
C ASP A 92 9.41 -5.79 -36.34
N GLU A 93 9.37 -4.67 -36.88
CA GLU A 93 9.06 -4.18 -37.98
C GLU A 93 9.33 -3.79 -38.88
N GLU A 94 9.20 -4.14 -38.54
CA GLU A 94 9.15 -3.92 -38.91
C GLU A 94 8.29 -3.89 -39.31
N VAL A 95 7.46 -3.96 -39.43
CA VAL A 95 6.67 -3.90 -39.42
C VAL A 95 5.80 -3.51 -39.71
N ASP A 96 5.51 -3.48 -39.81
CA ASP A 96 4.69 -3.15 -39.66
C ASP A 96 3.99 -2.59 -40.09
N GLU A 97 3.95 -2.67 -40.43
CA GLU A 97 3.49 -2.13 -40.43
C GLU A 97 3.19 -1.74 -41.05
N ASP A 98 3.32 -1.99 -41.36
CA ASP A 98 3.32 -1.68 -41.56
C ASP A 98 3.08 -1.57 -42.05
N GLU A 99 3.07 -2.06 -42.32
CA GLU A 99 3.27 -2.10 -42.24
C GLU A 99 3.28 -2.13 -42.46
#